data_22e7a95084e9acd4b04e6a2328e81c8f
#
_entry.id   22e7a95084e9acd4b04e6a2328e81c8f
#
_cell.length_a   1.000
_cell.length_b   1.000
_cell.length_c   1.000
_cell.angle_alpha   90.00
_cell.angle_beta   90.00
_cell.angle_gamma   90.00
#
_symmetry.space_group_name_H-M   'P 1'
#
loop_
_entity.id
_entity.type
_entity.pdbx_description
1 polymer ?
#
loop_
_entity_poly.entity_id
_entity_poly.type
_entity_poly.pdbx_seq_one_letter_code
_entity_poly.pdbx_strand_id
1 'polypeptide(L)'
;MRCAKCGGIIHLDERCEKCGIDYREMLEGISHDEMRRLFKKIEEQENCCGITDLEASLMACELANSSLILPGRFDDEGMGFVQLPGPKNRQYIALCTDMGEYRKCFDELTPLTNPWKYQLTLLEGGADGFVINPQGEVCFLEKEFLERFFLEDE
;
A
#
# COMPACT_ATOMS: atom_id res chain seq x y z
N MET A 1 -5.16 12.93 -6.98
CA MET A 1 -5.22 11.51 -6.62
C MET A 1 -5.86 10.73 -7.75
N ARG A 2 -5.58 9.45 -7.85
CA ARG A 2 -6.14 8.61 -8.93
C ARG A 2 -7.24 7.70 -8.41
N CYS A 3 -8.30 7.56 -9.20
CA CYS A 3 -9.43 6.70 -8.88
C CYS A 3 -9.02 5.22 -8.95
N ALA A 4 -9.32 4.46 -7.91
CA ALA A 4 -8.99 3.03 -7.87
C ALA A 4 -9.81 2.21 -8.86
N LYS A 5 -10.96 2.72 -9.30
CA LYS A 5 -11.83 2.01 -10.23
C LYS A 5 -11.42 2.19 -11.70
N CYS A 6 -11.09 3.40 -12.13
CA CYS A 6 -10.86 3.70 -13.54
C CYS A 6 -9.52 4.36 -13.85
N GLY A 7 -8.76 4.76 -12.84
CA GLY A 7 -7.48 5.47 -13.01
C GLY A 7 -7.60 6.95 -13.34
N GLY A 8 -8.81 7.48 -13.41
CA GLY A 8 -9.04 8.89 -13.66
C GLY A 8 -8.71 9.76 -12.44
N ILE A 9 -8.89 11.06 -12.57
CA ILE A 9 -8.63 11.99 -11.49
C ILE A 9 -9.82 12.04 -10.52
N ILE A 10 -9.57 11.89 -9.24
CA ILE A 10 -10.57 12.03 -8.19
C ILE A 10 -10.01 12.91 -7.07
N HIS A 11 -10.82 13.82 -6.58
CA HIS A 11 -10.46 14.69 -5.47
C HIS A 11 -11.12 14.22 -4.18
N LEU A 12 -10.54 14.60 -3.06
CA LEU A 12 -11.00 14.20 -1.74
C LEU A 12 -12.48 14.54 -1.55
N ASP A 13 -13.28 13.54 -1.12
CA ASP A 13 -14.72 13.66 -0.89
C ASP A 13 -15.54 14.12 -2.10
N GLU A 14 -14.99 14.03 -3.31
CA GLU A 14 -15.68 14.37 -4.55
C GLU A 14 -15.90 13.12 -5.41
N ARG A 15 -16.57 13.31 -6.54
CA ARG A 15 -16.76 12.22 -7.51
C ARG A 15 -15.61 12.18 -8.51
N CYS A 16 -15.29 10.98 -8.99
CA CYS A 16 -14.28 10.81 -10.02
C CYS A 16 -14.69 11.58 -11.29
N GLU A 17 -13.77 12.34 -11.86
CA GLU A 17 -14.02 13.13 -13.06
C GLU A 17 -14.28 12.26 -14.29
N LYS A 18 -13.78 11.02 -14.30
CA LYS A 18 -13.90 10.11 -15.44
C LYS A 18 -15.08 9.15 -15.33
N CYS A 19 -15.21 8.40 -14.25
CA CYS A 19 -16.27 7.38 -14.10
C CYS A 19 -17.44 7.82 -13.21
N GLY A 20 -17.31 8.93 -12.50
CA GLY A 20 -18.37 9.48 -11.66
C GLY A 20 -18.61 8.78 -10.34
N ILE A 21 -17.78 7.80 -9.98
CA ILE A 21 -17.94 7.11 -8.69
C ILE A 21 -17.69 8.06 -7.53
N ASP A 22 -18.49 7.95 -6.47
CA ASP A 22 -18.29 8.71 -5.26
C ASP A 22 -17.03 8.24 -4.54
N TYR A 23 -16.29 9.18 -3.92
CA TYR A 23 -15.04 8.89 -3.23
C TYR A 23 -15.17 7.77 -2.20
N ARG A 24 -16.22 7.80 -1.38
CA ARG A 24 -16.43 6.79 -0.34
C ARG A 24 -16.79 5.44 -0.90
N GLU A 25 -17.60 5.41 -1.95
CA GLU A 25 -17.92 4.15 -2.66
C GLU A 25 -16.68 3.56 -3.29
N MET A 26 -15.82 4.38 -3.87
CA MET A 26 -14.55 3.92 -4.43
C MET A 26 -13.70 3.25 -3.35
N LEU A 27 -13.54 3.89 -2.20
CA LEU A 27 -12.75 3.33 -1.09
C LEU A 27 -13.30 2.01 -0.59
N GLU A 28 -14.62 1.92 -0.40
CA GLU A 28 -15.26 0.68 0.08
C GLU A 28 -15.14 -0.46 -0.93
N GLY A 29 -15.01 -0.14 -2.21
CA GLY A 29 -14.86 -1.13 -3.27
C GLY A 29 -13.43 -1.62 -3.47
N ILE A 30 -12.45 -1.05 -2.80
CA ILE A 30 -11.06 -1.50 -2.91
C ILE A 30 -10.90 -2.83 -2.20
N SER A 31 -10.40 -3.84 -2.92
CA SER A 31 -10.06 -5.12 -2.34
C SER A 31 -8.84 -5.70 -3.03
N HIS A 32 -8.07 -6.47 -2.30
CA HIS A 32 -6.84 -7.10 -2.79
C HIS A 32 -6.75 -8.51 -2.21
N ASP A 33 -7.77 -9.33 -2.49
CA ASP A 33 -7.89 -10.66 -1.89
C ASP A 33 -6.73 -11.59 -2.24
N GLU A 34 -6.27 -11.56 -3.49
CA GLU A 34 -5.13 -12.39 -3.91
C GLU A 34 -3.84 -11.96 -3.21
N MET A 35 -3.65 -10.66 -3.05
CA MET A 35 -2.51 -10.13 -2.31
C MET A 35 -2.54 -10.59 -0.86
N ARG A 36 -3.71 -10.57 -0.21
CA ARG A 36 -3.86 -11.02 1.17
C ARG A 36 -3.58 -12.51 1.31
N ARG A 37 -3.97 -13.32 0.32
CA ARG A 37 -3.65 -14.75 0.29
C ARG A 37 -2.15 -14.97 0.21
N LEU A 38 -1.46 -14.18 -0.60
CA LEU A 38 0.00 -14.24 -0.71
C LEU A 38 0.67 -13.86 0.62
N PHE A 39 0.18 -12.84 1.30
CA PHE A 39 0.71 -12.43 2.60
C PHE A 39 0.62 -13.57 3.61
N LYS A 40 -0.53 -14.21 3.68
CA LYS A 40 -0.74 -15.33 4.59
C LYS A 40 0.18 -16.50 4.28
N LYS A 41 0.33 -16.83 3.01
CA LYS A 41 1.20 -17.89 2.54
C LYS A 41 2.66 -17.62 2.87
N ILE A 42 3.10 -16.39 2.66
CA ILE A 42 4.47 -15.94 2.96
C ILE A 42 4.73 -16.03 4.46
N GLU A 43 3.79 -15.58 5.28
CA GLU A 43 3.90 -15.64 6.73
C GLU A 43 4.05 -17.09 7.23
N GLU A 44 3.26 -18.01 6.67
CA GLU A 44 3.34 -19.44 7.01
C GLU A 44 4.70 -20.04 6.61
N GLN A 45 5.30 -19.57 5.53
CA GLN A 45 6.56 -20.09 5.01
C GLN A 45 7.81 -19.47 5.65
N GLU A 46 7.74 -18.24 6.12
CA GLU A 46 8.87 -17.59 6.78
C GLU A 46 9.36 -18.34 8.00
N ASN A 47 8.48 -19.11 8.62
CA ASN A 47 8.83 -19.94 9.77
C ASN A 47 9.60 -21.21 9.37
N CYS A 48 9.71 -21.52 8.08
CA CYS A 48 10.31 -22.75 7.57
C CYS A 48 11.47 -22.51 6.60
N CYS A 49 11.21 -21.86 5.47
CA CYS A 49 12.16 -21.82 4.34
C CYS A 49 12.25 -20.43 3.66
N GLY A 50 11.55 -19.43 4.15
CA GLY A 50 11.45 -18.15 3.46
C GLY A 50 10.55 -18.22 2.22
N ILE A 51 10.48 -17.13 1.46
CA ILE A 51 9.64 -17.09 0.26
C ILE A 51 10.39 -17.59 -0.97
N THR A 52 9.67 -18.23 -1.87
CA THR A 52 10.24 -18.69 -3.14
C THR A 52 10.31 -17.53 -4.14
N ASP A 53 11.12 -17.71 -5.20
CA ASP A 53 11.20 -16.74 -6.29
C ASP A 53 9.85 -16.57 -7.00
N LEU A 54 9.08 -17.65 -7.12
CA LEU A 54 7.75 -17.59 -7.72
C LEU A 54 6.81 -16.72 -6.90
N GLU A 55 6.81 -16.90 -5.59
CA GLU A 55 5.96 -16.11 -4.69
C GLU A 55 6.34 -14.64 -4.68
N ALA A 56 7.64 -14.35 -4.72
CA ALA A 56 8.12 -12.97 -4.82
C ALA A 56 7.67 -12.33 -6.13
N SER A 57 7.74 -13.07 -7.25
CA SER A 57 7.28 -12.59 -8.55
C SER A 57 5.77 -12.35 -8.59
N LEU A 58 4.99 -13.25 -7.99
CA LEU A 58 3.53 -13.10 -7.89
C LEU A 58 3.16 -11.88 -7.06
N MET A 59 3.85 -11.68 -5.93
CA MET A 59 3.65 -10.51 -5.09
C MET A 59 3.95 -9.22 -5.86
N ALA A 60 5.05 -9.20 -6.62
CA ALA A 60 5.41 -8.04 -7.43
C ALA A 60 4.33 -7.73 -8.47
N CYS A 61 3.76 -8.74 -9.12
CA CYS A 61 2.67 -8.57 -10.08
C CYS A 61 1.42 -8.01 -9.42
N GLU A 62 1.03 -8.51 -8.25
CA GLU A 62 -0.13 -8.02 -7.53
C GLU A 62 0.06 -6.56 -7.09
N LEU A 63 1.25 -6.22 -6.59
CA LEU A 63 1.58 -4.86 -6.19
C LEU A 63 1.54 -3.91 -7.39
N ALA A 64 2.12 -4.30 -8.52
CA ALA A 64 2.17 -3.47 -9.72
C ALA A 64 0.79 -3.08 -10.23
N ASN A 65 -0.23 -3.91 -9.97
CA ASN A 65 -1.61 -3.67 -10.37
C ASN A 65 -2.50 -3.17 -9.23
N SER A 66 -1.91 -2.78 -8.10
CA SER A 66 -2.66 -2.40 -6.91
C SER A 66 -2.93 -0.90 -6.82
N SER A 67 -3.97 -0.56 -6.05
CA SER A 67 -4.25 0.80 -5.59
C SER A 67 -4.47 0.74 -4.09
N LEU A 68 -3.38 0.50 -3.35
CA LEU A 68 -3.43 0.38 -1.90
C LEU A 68 -3.81 1.69 -1.22
N ILE A 69 -4.45 1.61 -0.07
CA ILE A 69 -4.89 2.77 0.67
C ILE A 69 -3.74 3.32 1.52
N LEU A 70 -3.44 4.59 1.34
CA LEU A 70 -2.40 5.30 2.07
C LEU A 70 -3.03 6.18 3.14
N PRO A 71 -2.74 5.96 4.43
CA PRO A 71 -3.20 6.87 5.47
C PRO A 71 -2.48 8.21 5.38
N GLY A 72 -3.20 9.28 5.06
CA GLY A 72 -2.65 10.61 4.94
C GLY A 72 -2.96 11.48 6.14
N ARG A 73 -1.98 12.26 6.58
CA ARG A 73 -2.14 13.25 7.64
C ARG A 73 -2.01 14.63 7.02
N PHE A 74 -3.04 15.46 7.20
CA PHE A 74 -3.02 16.84 6.73
C PHE A 74 -2.91 17.78 7.93
N ASP A 75 -1.96 18.71 7.89
CA ASP A 75 -1.79 19.72 8.90
C ASP A 75 -1.43 21.06 8.25
N ASP A 76 -1.12 22.07 9.04
CA ASP A 76 -0.79 23.43 8.56
C ASP A 76 0.49 23.46 7.73
N GLU A 77 1.34 22.45 7.85
CA GLU A 77 2.60 22.34 7.12
C GLU A 77 2.49 21.53 5.83
N GLY A 78 1.31 20.91 5.58
CA GLY A 78 1.06 20.11 4.38
C GLY A 78 0.60 18.70 4.67
N MET A 79 0.91 17.78 3.77
CA MET A 79 0.52 16.38 3.87
C MET A 79 1.69 15.52 4.32
N GLY A 80 1.44 14.66 5.31
CA GLY A 80 2.40 13.66 5.77
C GLY A 80 1.85 12.25 5.65
N PHE A 81 2.73 11.28 5.81
CA PHE A 81 2.39 9.86 5.76
C PHE A 81 2.76 9.19 7.08
N VAL A 82 2.06 8.11 7.42
CA VAL A 82 2.38 7.34 8.61
C VAL A 82 3.59 6.45 8.33
N GLN A 83 4.63 6.58 9.16
CA GLN A 83 5.77 5.68 9.15
C GLN A 83 5.80 4.92 10.45
N LEU A 84 6.01 3.61 10.37
CA LEU A 84 6.04 2.73 11.53
C LEU A 84 7.38 2.02 11.61
N PRO A 85 7.90 1.79 12.84
CA PRO A 85 9.12 1.02 13.00
C PRO A 85 8.87 -0.46 12.68
N GLY A 86 9.85 -1.10 12.10
CA GLY A 86 9.77 -2.51 11.73
C GLY A 86 11.11 -3.22 11.88
N PRO A 87 11.27 -4.35 11.21
CA PRO A 87 12.50 -5.15 11.30
C PRO A 87 13.75 -4.35 10.97
N LYS A 88 14.88 -4.74 11.57
CA LYS A 88 16.20 -4.13 11.30
C LYS A 88 16.30 -2.65 11.68
N ASN A 89 15.44 -2.17 12.60
CA ASN A 89 15.38 -0.76 13.00
C ASN A 89 15.09 0.19 11.83
N ARG A 90 14.35 -0.29 10.82
CA ARG A 90 13.96 0.49 9.66
C ARG A 90 12.59 1.13 9.86
N GLN A 91 12.31 2.15 9.07
CA GLN A 91 11.02 2.85 9.07
C GLN A 91 10.27 2.52 7.78
N TYR A 92 9.01 2.16 7.92
CA TYR A 92 8.16 1.71 6.81
C TYR A 92 6.93 2.59 6.68
N ILE A 93 6.57 2.95 5.44
CA ILE A 93 5.35 3.70 5.16
C ILE A 93 4.17 2.72 5.24
N ALA A 94 3.14 3.06 6.01
CA ALA A 94 1.97 2.21 6.19
C ALA A 94 1.03 2.27 4.99
N LEU A 95 0.57 1.11 4.53
CA LEU A 95 -0.44 0.96 3.48
C LEU A 95 -1.47 -0.07 3.92
N CYS A 96 -2.67 -0.01 3.35
CA CYS A 96 -3.74 -0.97 3.65
C CYS A 96 -4.33 -1.54 2.37
N THR A 97 -4.73 -2.82 2.41
CA THR A 97 -5.32 -3.49 1.25
C THR A 97 -6.79 -3.11 1.03
N ASP A 98 -7.48 -2.68 2.08
CA ASP A 98 -8.90 -2.35 2.03
C ASP A 98 -9.28 -1.46 3.22
N MET A 99 -10.50 -0.96 3.22
CA MET A 99 -11.00 -0.08 4.29
C MET A 99 -11.18 -0.80 5.61
N GLY A 100 -11.41 -2.10 5.60
CA GLY A 100 -11.47 -2.88 6.83
C GLY A 100 -10.16 -2.85 7.59
N GLU A 101 -9.05 -3.05 6.89
CA GLU A 101 -7.71 -2.96 7.47
C GLU A 101 -7.36 -1.52 7.86
N TYR A 102 -7.76 -0.54 7.05
CA TYR A 102 -7.55 0.87 7.35
C TYR A 102 -8.21 1.28 8.68
N ARG A 103 -9.46 0.87 8.91
CA ARG A 103 -10.21 1.21 10.12
C ARG A 103 -9.61 0.62 11.39
N LYS A 104 -8.89 -0.49 11.30
CA LYS A 104 -8.20 -1.07 12.45
C LYS A 104 -7.08 -0.18 12.98
N CYS A 105 -6.50 0.64 12.11
CA CYS A 105 -5.26 1.35 12.40
C CYS A 105 -5.39 2.88 12.43
N PHE A 106 -6.21 3.46 11.56
CA PHE A 106 -6.06 4.86 11.18
C PHE A 106 -7.37 5.66 11.10
N ASP A 107 -8.32 5.42 11.99
CA ASP A 107 -9.65 6.05 11.97
C ASP A 107 -9.64 7.58 11.85
N GLU A 108 -8.62 8.24 12.40
CA GLU A 108 -8.53 9.71 12.44
C GLU A 108 -7.80 10.31 11.24
N LEU A 109 -7.28 9.48 10.35
CA LEU A 109 -6.52 9.93 9.18
C LEU A 109 -7.38 9.91 7.94
N THR A 110 -6.87 10.50 6.87
CA THR A 110 -7.56 10.55 5.58
C THR A 110 -7.08 9.41 4.68
N PRO A 111 -7.99 8.52 4.22
CA PRO A 111 -7.58 7.45 3.31
C PRO A 111 -7.38 8.00 1.90
N LEU A 112 -6.17 7.82 1.37
CA LEU A 112 -5.80 8.22 0.02
C LEU A 112 -5.52 6.99 -0.83
N THR A 113 -5.72 7.10 -2.14
CA THR A 113 -5.44 5.99 -3.04
C THR A 113 -4.72 6.48 -4.28
N ASN A 114 -3.68 5.74 -4.67
CA ASN A 114 -2.92 5.98 -5.90
C ASN A 114 -2.40 4.66 -6.43
N PRO A 115 -2.20 4.54 -7.74
CA PRO A 115 -1.54 3.36 -8.28
C PRO A 115 -0.16 3.14 -7.67
N TRP A 116 0.26 1.89 -7.61
CA TRP A 116 1.51 1.47 -6.98
C TRP A 116 2.72 2.31 -7.42
N LYS A 117 2.84 2.59 -8.71
CA LYS A 117 3.98 3.35 -9.23
C LYS A 117 4.13 4.74 -8.62
N TYR A 118 3.01 5.36 -8.24
CA TYR A 118 3.04 6.67 -7.57
C TYR A 118 3.39 6.52 -6.09
N GLN A 119 3.01 5.42 -5.48
CA GLN A 119 3.35 5.15 -4.08
C GLN A 119 4.84 4.89 -3.91
N LEU A 120 5.48 4.25 -4.89
CA LEU A 120 6.93 4.04 -4.85
C LEU A 120 7.71 5.34 -4.73
N THR A 121 7.22 6.44 -5.28
CA THR A 121 7.90 7.74 -5.18
C THR A 121 7.99 8.24 -3.75
N LEU A 122 7.14 7.77 -2.85
CA LEU A 122 7.17 8.16 -1.44
C LEU A 122 8.46 7.71 -0.74
N LEU A 123 9.11 6.68 -1.25
CA LEU A 123 10.38 6.20 -0.70
C LEU A 123 11.51 7.20 -0.87
N GLU A 124 11.38 8.15 -1.80
CA GLU A 124 12.36 9.21 -2.01
C GLU A 124 12.51 10.10 -0.76
N GLY A 125 11.51 10.10 0.11
CA GLY A 125 11.54 10.82 1.38
C GLY A 125 12.38 10.16 2.48
N GLY A 126 13.00 9.00 2.22
CA GLY A 126 13.91 8.35 3.15
C GLY A 126 13.39 7.14 3.90
N ALA A 127 12.16 6.70 3.63
CA ALA A 127 11.65 5.47 4.23
C ALA A 127 12.35 4.24 3.62
N ASP A 128 12.41 3.18 4.40
CA ASP A 128 13.13 1.95 4.02
C ASP A 128 12.26 0.92 3.30
N GLY A 129 10.97 1.16 3.22
CA GLY A 129 10.03 0.26 2.57
C GLY A 129 8.60 0.57 2.94
N PHE A 130 7.72 -0.42 2.73
CA PHE A 130 6.30 -0.32 3.08
C PHE A 130 5.92 -1.41 4.08
N VAL A 131 4.98 -1.10 4.98
CA VAL A 131 4.32 -2.12 5.80
C VAL A 131 2.85 -2.13 5.41
N ILE A 132 2.35 -3.29 5.00
CA ILE A 132 0.97 -3.45 4.55
C ILE A 132 0.16 -4.13 5.65
N ASN A 133 -1.01 -3.57 5.98
CA ASN A 133 -1.91 -4.07 7.02
C ASN A 133 -1.24 -4.21 8.40
N PRO A 134 -0.75 -3.11 9.01
CA PRO A 134 0.04 -3.19 10.26
C PRO A 134 -0.65 -3.90 11.44
N GLN A 135 -1.98 -3.90 11.48
CA GLN A 135 -2.75 -4.52 12.57
C GLN A 135 -3.49 -5.78 12.12
N GLY A 136 -3.19 -6.28 10.94
CA GLY A 136 -3.81 -7.48 10.38
C GLY A 136 -2.77 -8.49 9.91
N GLU A 137 -2.99 -9.05 8.74
CA GLU A 137 -2.02 -9.91 8.07
C GLU A 137 -0.88 -9.04 7.56
N VAL A 138 0.06 -8.73 8.43
CA VAL A 138 1.12 -7.77 8.16
C VAL A 138 2.15 -8.31 7.16
N CYS A 139 2.54 -7.44 6.22
CA CYS A 139 3.62 -7.76 5.29
C CYS A 139 4.58 -6.56 5.22
N PHE A 140 5.86 -6.82 5.48
CA PHE A 140 6.90 -5.81 5.33
C PHE A 140 7.57 -5.96 3.96
N LEU A 141 7.46 -4.93 3.14
CA LEU A 141 8.13 -4.88 1.85
C LEU A 141 9.44 -4.12 2.01
N GLU A 142 10.51 -4.87 2.23
CA GLU A 142 11.82 -4.29 2.46
C GLU A 142 12.43 -3.70 1.19
N LYS A 143 13.36 -2.78 1.38
CA LYS A 143 14.04 -2.08 0.30
C LYS A 143 14.67 -3.04 -0.70
N GLU A 144 15.25 -4.14 -0.24
CA GLU A 144 15.90 -5.15 -1.09
C GLU A 144 14.90 -5.78 -2.07
N PHE A 145 13.69 -6.10 -1.60
CA PHE A 145 12.62 -6.61 -2.46
C PHE A 145 12.19 -5.55 -3.49
N LEU A 146 12.01 -4.31 -3.05
CA LEU A 146 11.58 -3.22 -3.92
C LEU A 146 12.62 -2.92 -5.00
N GLU A 147 13.90 -2.94 -4.64
CA GLU A 147 15.00 -2.75 -5.59
C GLU A 147 15.02 -3.85 -6.65
N ARG A 148 14.75 -5.08 -6.24
CA ARG A 148 14.75 -6.23 -7.15
C ARG A 148 13.66 -6.13 -8.22
N PHE A 149 12.48 -5.67 -7.88
CA PHE A 149 11.30 -5.73 -8.76
C PHE A 149 10.83 -4.39 -9.30
N PHE A 150 11.11 -3.29 -8.63
CA PHE A 150 10.53 -2.00 -8.98
C PHE A 150 11.51 -0.85 -9.10
N LEU A 151 12.64 -0.92 -8.42
CA LEU A 151 13.65 0.13 -8.43
C LEU A 151 14.85 -0.40 -9.20
N GLU A 152 14.87 -0.11 -10.51
CA GLU A 152 15.98 -0.54 -11.36
C GLU A 152 17.15 0.42 -11.21
N ASP A 153 18.32 -0.17 -11.00
CA ASP A 153 19.58 0.56 -11.10
C ASP A 153 19.97 0.63 -12.56
N GLU A 154 20.11 1.82 -13.03
CA GLU A 154 20.65 2.02 -14.36
C GLU A 154 22.18 1.95 -14.34
#